data_5a385a1bc4c52e48d90d96004e04328c
#
_entry.id   5a385a1bc4c52e48d90d96004e04328c
#
_cell.length_a   1.000
_cell.length_b   1.000
_cell.length_c   1.000
_cell.angle_alpha   90.00
_cell.angle_beta   90.00
_cell.angle_gamma   90.00
#
_symmetry.space_group_name_H-M   'P 1'
#
loop_
_entity.id
_entity.type
_entity.pdbx_description
1 polymer ?
#
loop_
_entity_poly.entity_id
_entity_poly.type
_entity_poly.pdbx_seq_one_letter_code
_entity_poly.pdbx_strand_id
1 'polypeptide(L)'
;MSTPALLHQIQRWIEIETPSHDAAAVATLARLVQADALAAGLSAQLQTLGDEVGPLLTVSNRESGDVRPGILVLAHLDTVHPLGSLARNPLRIEGDRVFGPGGFDMKAGACVALTALKNVSARQANSLPVDLLFVPDEEIGSAKSRSLIENAARNARYALVGEPARAGGHCVTARKGIGALRLQAHGCAAHAGLQHHLGRNAIRELAHQVLALEAMTDYEQGVTLNVGRVEGGTGTNVVPDRAALAAEFRVPTQALAESVHARLMALEPCTPDVRLQIDAWLKRPPYEKTAASNELLAQAQLHAAKAGFELQEAPMTGGASDGNFTAAMGVPTLDGLGVAGDGAHTAHEHFLVSSLGPRLAFWTSLLEHLS
;
A
#
# COMPACT_ATOMS: atom_id res chain seq x y z
N MET A 1 20.04 12.05 15.64
CA MET A 1 20.90 11.76 14.45
C MET A 1 20.97 13.01 13.61
N SER A 2 22.12 13.36 12.99
CA SER A 2 22.25 14.48 12.05
C SER A 2 21.70 14.09 10.67
N THR A 3 21.31 15.10 9.85
CA THR A 3 20.83 14.84 8.47
C THR A 3 21.84 14.06 7.62
N PRO A 4 23.15 14.34 7.64
CA PRO A 4 24.13 13.52 6.89
C PRO A 4 24.19 12.06 7.36
N ALA A 5 24.09 11.78 8.65
CA ALA A 5 24.09 10.43 9.16
C ALA A 5 22.80 9.65 8.78
N LEU A 6 21.65 10.35 8.80
CA LEU A 6 20.38 9.79 8.36
C LEU A 6 20.42 9.49 6.84
N LEU A 7 20.93 10.42 6.03
CA LEU A 7 21.10 10.22 4.59
C LEU A 7 21.99 9.01 4.29
N HIS A 8 23.12 8.88 4.99
CA HIS A 8 24.01 7.72 4.82
C HIS A 8 23.29 6.39 5.18
N GLN A 9 22.48 6.37 6.23
CA GLN A 9 21.70 5.18 6.59
C GLN A 9 20.67 4.82 5.49
N ILE A 10 19.96 5.83 4.95
CA ILE A 10 19.00 5.63 3.85
C ILE A 10 19.72 5.09 2.61
N GLN A 11 20.90 5.61 2.26
CA GLN A 11 21.70 5.13 1.12
C GLN A 11 22.03 3.64 1.28
N ARG A 12 22.46 3.20 2.46
CA ARG A 12 22.71 1.77 2.74
C ARG A 12 21.47 0.90 2.53
N TRP A 13 20.26 1.42 2.82
CA TRP A 13 19.02 0.67 2.58
C TRP A 13 18.67 0.62 1.09
N ILE A 14 18.94 1.70 0.34
CA ILE A 14 18.70 1.74 -1.11
C ILE A 14 19.63 0.78 -1.84
N GLU A 15 20.88 0.63 -1.40
CA GLU A 15 21.89 -0.28 -1.98
C GLU A 15 21.48 -1.76 -1.87
N ILE A 16 20.50 -2.10 -1.02
CA ILE A 16 19.91 -3.43 -0.96
C ILE A 16 18.61 -3.40 -1.78
N GLU A 17 18.62 -3.97 -2.97
CA GLU A 17 17.42 -4.10 -3.80
C GLU A 17 16.44 -5.10 -3.16
N THR A 18 15.16 -4.73 -3.10
CA THR A 18 14.13 -5.50 -2.37
C THR A 18 12.84 -5.66 -3.17
N PRO A 19 12.87 -6.27 -4.37
CA PRO A 19 11.62 -6.52 -5.09
C PRO A 19 10.71 -7.43 -4.28
N SER A 20 9.41 -7.15 -4.25
CA SER A 20 8.41 -7.84 -3.41
C SER A 20 8.39 -9.36 -3.60
N HIS A 21 8.70 -9.83 -4.83
CA HIS A 21 8.73 -11.26 -5.18
C HIS A 21 10.06 -11.96 -4.85
N ASP A 22 11.04 -11.25 -4.29
CA ASP A 22 12.29 -11.83 -3.83
C ASP A 22 12.38 -11.83 -2.30
N ALA A 23 11.85 -12.88 -1.69
CA ALA A 23 11.79 -13.04 -0.25
C ALA A 23 13.18 -12.94 0.43
N ALA A 24 14.24 -13.42 -0.23
CA ALA A 24 15.60 -13.41 0.29
C ALA A 24 16.20 -11.99 0.29
N ALA A 25 15.93 -11.24 -0.78
CA ALA A 25 16.36 -9.84 -0.89
C ALA A 25 15.69 -8.95 0.17
N VAL A 26 14.36 -9.05 0.31
CA VAL A 26 13.61 -8.33 1.36
C VAL A 26 14.09 -8.75 2.75
N ALA A 27 14.32 -10.04 3.00
CA ALA A 27 14.85 -10.54 4.27
C ALA A 27 16.25 -9.99 4.59
N THR A 28 17.05 -9.69 3.58
CA THR A 28 18.39 -9.09 3.79
C THR A 28 18.27 -7.69 4.38
N LEU A 29 17.40 -6.85 3.83
CA LEU A 29 17.15 -5.52 4.38
C LEU A 29 16.49 -5.62 5.76
N ALA A 30 15.48 -6.49 5.92
CA ALA A 30 14.79 -6.67 7.20
C ALA A 30 15.76 -7.05 8.35
N ARG A 31 16.74 -7.92 8.08
CA ARG A 31 17.79 -8.26 9.09
C ARG A 31 18.71 -7.09 9.40
N LEU A 32 19.07 -6.27 8.41
CA LEU A 32 19.85 -5.06 8.63
C LEU A 32 19.08 -4.09 9.54
N VAL A 33 17.80 -3.85 9.24
CA VAL A 33 16.92 -2.99 10.05
C VAL A 33 16.74 -3.54 11.46
N GLN A 34 16.56 -4.86 11.60
CA GLN A 34 16.48 -5.53 12.90
C GLN A 34 17.74 -5.29 13.74
N ALA A 35 18.92 -5.50 13.14
CA ALA A 35 20.19 -5.29 13.84
C ALA A 35 20.35 -3.83 14.30
N ASP A 36 19.99 -2.88 13.45
CA ASP A 36 20.02 -1.45 13.74
C ASP A 36 19.03 -1.06 14.88
N ALA A 37 17.88 -1.71 14.96
CA ALA A 37 16.90 -1.50 16.04
C ALA A 37 17.37 -2.09 17.37
N LEU A 38 17.86 -3.34 17.37
CA LEU A 38 18.42 -4.02 18.55
C LEU A 38 19.62 -3.26 19.13
N ALA A 39 20.52 -2.75 18.27
CA ALA A 39 21.64 -1.93 18.70
C ALA A 39 21.23 -0.61 19.39
N ALA A 40 20.02 -0.13 19.12
CA ALA A 40 19.44 1.04 19.77
C ALA A 40 18.64 0.71 21.04
N GLY A 41 18.62 -0.55 21.49
CA GLY A 41 17.91 -1.00 22.67
C GLY A 41 16.40 -1.22 22.47
N LEU A 42 15.92 -1.25 21.22
CA LEU A 42 14.53 -1.57 20.91
C LEU A 42 14.33 -3.08 20.83
N SER A 43 13.10 -3.56 21.06
CA SER A 43 12.75 -4.92 20.67
C SER A 43 12.58 -5.00 19.16
N ALA A 44 13.03 -6.09 18.55
CA ALA A 44 12.91 -6.27 17.09
C ALA A 44 12.75 -7.76 16.77
N GLN A 45 11.61 -8.13 16.19
CA GLN A 45 11.24 -9.51 15.90
C GLN A 45 10.89 -9.70 14.43
N LEU A 46 11.49 -10.71 13.80
CA LEU A 46 11.17 -11.15 12.44
C LEU A 46 10.14 -12.29 12.52
N GLN A 47 9.09 -12.17 11.72
CA GLN A 47 8.06 -13.20 11.55
C GLN A 47 8.01 -13.63 10.09
N THR A 48 8.22 -14.92 9.83
CA THR A 48 8.12 -15.51 8.49
C THR A 48 6.66 -15.58 8.03
N LEU A 49 6.40 -15.18 6.79
CA LEU A 49 5.08 -15.17 6.15
C LEU A 49 4.93 -16.23 5.04
N GLY A 50 5.80 -17.23 5.02
CA GLY A 50 5.95 -18.23 3.96
C GLY A 50 7.18 -17.95 3.10
N ASP A 51 7.30 -18.68 1.99
CA ASP A 51 8.50 -18.61 1.12
C ASP A 51 8.32 -17.60 -0.04
N GLU A 52 7.11 -17.08 -0.23
CA GLU A 52 6.78 -16.23 -1.39
C GLU A 52 7.12 -14.76 -1.17
N VAL A 53 7.24 -14.33 0.08
CA VAL A 53 7.51 -12.94 0.49
C VAL A 53 8.53 -12.91 1.62
N GLY A 54 9.17 -11.77 1.83
CA GLY A 54 10.08 -11.56 2.96
C GLY A 54 9.40 -11.67 4.33
N PRO A 55 10.16 -11.67 5.42
CA PRO A 55 9.59 -11.64 6.76
C PRO A 55 9.03 -10.26 7.11
N LEU A 56 7.95 -10.22 7.87
CA LEU A 56 7.52 -9.01 8.56
C LEU A 56 8.44 -8.75 9.74
N LEU A 57 8.89 -7.49 9.89
CA LEU A 57 9.69 -7.08 11.05
C LEU A 57 8.85 -6.15 11.94
N THR A 58 8.70 -6.53 13.20
CA THR A 58 8.11 -5.66 14.23
C THR A 58 9.22 -5.08 15.11
N VAL A 59 9.29 -3.76 15.20
CA VAL A 59 10.18 -3.02 16.09
C VAL A 59 9.35 -2.26 17.11
N SER A 60 9.69 -2.37 18.40
CA SER A 60 8.89 -1.74 19.46
C SER A 60 9.77 -1.20 20.60
N ASN A 61 9.29 -0.12 21.22
CA ASN A 61 9.81 0.36 22.50
C ASN A 61 8.89 0.00 23.67
N ARG A 62 7.91 -0.86 23.44
CA ARG A 62 6.98 -1.33 24.46
C ARG A 62 7.72 -2.12 25.52
N GLU A 63 7.48 -1.78 26.79
CA GLU A 63 7.99 -2.57 27.91
C GLU A 63 7.29 -3.93 28.01
N SER A 64 7.97 -4.90 28.60
CA SER A 64 7.38 -6.23 28.79
C SER A 64 6.12 -6.14 29.66
N GLY A 65 5.00 -6.67 29.13
CA GLY A 65 3.71 -6.65 29.84
C GLY A 65 2.89 -5.35 29.64
N ASP A 66 3.38 -4.37 28.90
CA ASP A 66 2.59 -3.18 28.56
C ASP A 66 1.55 -3.51 27.49
N VAL A 67 0.28 -3.53 27.87
CA VAL A 67 -0.86 -3.85 27.00
C VAL A 67 -1.69 -2.60 26.63
N ARG A 68 -1.24 -1.40 27.00
CA ARG A 68 -1.95 -0.15 26.68
C ARG A 68 -2.04 0.04 25.16
N PRO A 69 -3.15 0.61 24.63
CA PRO A 69 -3.19 1.06 23.26
C PRO A 69 -2.03 2.01 22.94
N GLY A 70 -1.36 1.78 21.84
CA GLY A 70 -0.16 2.52 21.45
C GLY A 70 -0.28 3.22 20.11
N ILE A 71 0.85 3.68 19.61
CA ILE A 71 0.99 4.21 18.25
C ILE A 71 1.48 3.06 17.36
N LEU A 72 0.68 2.73 16.33
CA LEU A 72 1.09 1.81 15.27
C LEU A 72 1.71 2.63 14.14
N VAL A 73 2.96 2.33 13.82
CA VAL A 73 3.63 2.90 12.65
C VAL A 73 3.73 1.82 11.57
N LEU A 74 3.32 2.14 10.35
CA LEU A 74 3.40 1.25 9.20
C LEU A 74 4.42 1.77 8.20
N ALA A 75 5.27 0.86 7.74
CA ALA A 75 6.23 1.08 6.66
C ALA A 75 6.43 -0.23 5.90
N HIS A 76 6.86 -0.17 4.64
CA HIS A 76 7.24 -1.35 3.89
C HIS A 76 8.72 -1.33 3.49
N LEU A 77 9.29 -2.52 3.27
CA LEU A 77 10.68 -2.71 2.86
C LEU A 77 10.81 -3.23 1.44
N ASP A 78 9.73 -3.77 0.88
CA ASP A 78 9.68 -4.20 -0.50
C ASP A 78 9.55 -3.02 -1.47
N THR A 79 9.80 -3.26 -2.75
CA THR A 79 9.69 -2.27 -3.81
C THR A 79 9.19 -2.92 -5.11
N VAL A 80 8.60 -2.11 -6.00
CA VAL A 80 8.21 -2.56 -7.36
C VAL A 80 9.42 -2.80 -8.28
N HIS A 81 10.59 -2.29 -7.92
CA HIS A 81 11.77 -2.32 -8.76
C HIS A 81 12.40 -3.72 -8.79
N PRO A 82 12.65 -4.31 -9.98
CA PRO A 82 13.27 -5.63 -10.09
C PRO A 82 14.76 -5.59 -9.73
N LEU A 83 15.33 -6.74 -9.41
CA LEU A 83 16.77 -6.89 -9.24
C LEU A 83 17.54 -6.36 -10.45
N GLY A 84 18.68 -5.70 -10.20
CA GLY A 84 19.51 -5.04 -11.22
C GLY A 84 19.01 -3.62 -11.57
N SER A 85 18.02 -3.08 -10.86
CA SER A 85 17.59 -1.69 -11.04
C SER A 85 18.66 -0.69 -10.66
N LEU A 86 19.46 -0.94 -9.62
CA LEU A 86 20.61 -0.12 -9.24
C LEU A 86 21.70 -0.05 -10.33
N ALA A 87 21.89 -1.12 -11.11
CA ALA A 87 22.84 -1.09 -12.22
C ALA A 87 22.37 -0.17 -13.37
N ARG A 88 21.05 -0.01 -13.54
CA ARG A 88 20.42 0.85 -14.57
C ARG A 88 20.15 2.26 -14.11
N ASN A 89 19.80 2.41 -12.83
CA ASN A 89 19.52 3.69 -12.17
C ASN A 89 20.29 3.72 -10.83
N PRO A 90 21.61 3.99 -10.87
CA PRO A 90 22.44 3.96 -9.68
C PRO A 90 22.03 5.02 -8.65
N LEU A 91 22.27 4.70 -7.38
CA LEU A 91 22.18 5.66 -6.31
C LEU A 91 23.07 6.87 -6.60
N ARG A 92 22.49 8.07 -6.66
CA ARG A 92 23.19 9.31 -6.92
C ARG A 92 22.54 10.51 -6.26
N ILE A 93 23.31 11.51 -5.97
CA ILE A 93 22.85 12.77 -5.41
C ILE A 93 23.10 13.88 -6.44
N GLU A 94 22.04 14.59 -6.80
CA GLU A 94 22.09 15.73 -7.73
C GLU A 94 21.41 16.94 -7.06
N GLY A 95 22.22 17.86 -6.52
CA GLY A 95 21.70 18.96 -5.72
C GLY A 95 20.96 18.48 -4.48
N ASP A 96 19.67 18.81 -4.38
CA ASP A 96 18.80 18.39 -3.27
C ASP A 96 18.14 17.01 -3.49
N ARG A 97 18.34 16.37 -4.65
CA ARG A 97 17.67 15.13 -5.03
C ARG A 97 18.57 13.92 -4.82
N VAL A 98 18.03 12.90 -4.17
CA VAL A 98 18.65 11.57 -4.06
C VAL A 98 17.85 10.60 -4.90
N PHE A 99 18.44 10.11 -5.97
CA PHE A 99 17.87 9.12 -6.86
C PHE A 99 18.26 7.71 -6.42
N GLY A 100 17.37 6.78 -6.56
CA GLY A 100 17.62 5.36 -6.30
C GLY A 100 16.32 4.59 -6.12
N PRO A 101 16.26 3.32 -6.57
CA PRO A 101 15.04 2.52 -6.54
C PRO A 101 14.54 2.28 -5.11
N GLY A 102 13.25 2.54 -4.87
CA GLY A 102 12.61 2.40 -3.56
C GLY A 102 13.11 3.40 -2.51
N GLY A 103 13.88 4.42 -2.93
CA GLY A 103 14.37 5.46 -2.02
C GLY A 103 13.25 6.36 -1.52
N PHE A 104 12.39 6.79 -2.42
CA PHE A 104 11.22 7.60 -2.11
C PHE A 104 10.07 6.73 -1.59
N ASP A 105 9.80 5.61 -2.26
CA ASP A 105 8.74 4.65 -1.95
C ASP A 105 9.32 3.32 -1.47
N MET A 106 9.45 3.06 -0.11
CA MET A 106 9.37 4.10 0.91
C MET A 106 10.55 4.03 1.91
N LYS A 107 11.74 3.55 1.46
CA LYS A 107 12.90 3.31 2.36
C LYS A 107 13.31 4.54 3.17
N ALA A 108 13.24 5.75 2.56
CA ALA A 108 13.57 6.97 3.28
C ALA A 108 12.54 7.29 4.37
N GLY A 109 11.25 7.19 4.09
CA GLY A 109 10.19 7.36 5.07
C GLY A 109 10.29 6.36 6.22
N ALA A 110 10.50 5.08 5.88
CA ALA A 110 10.71 3.98 6.83
C ALA A 110 11.92 4.21 7.75
N CYS A 111 13.04 4.67 7.19
CA CYS A 111 14.26 4.98 7.93
C CYS A 111 14.08 6.21 8.86
N VAL A 112 13.35 7.24 8.41
CA VAL A 112 12.99 8.41 9.22
C VAL A 112 12.15 7.99 10.41
N ALA A 113 11.10 7.18 10.21
CA ALA A 113 10.23 6.69 11.28
C ALA A 113 11.00 5.86 12.32
N LEU A 114 11.85 4.93 11.88
CA LEU A 114 12.70 4.16 12.79
C LEU A 114 13.67 5.06 13.57
N THR A 115 14.27 6.05 12.92
CA THR A 115 15.19 6.98 13.58
C THR A 115 14.47 7.84 14.61
N ALA A 116 13.25 8.27 14.33
CA ALA A 116 12.42 8.98 15.29
C ALA A 116 12.10 8.10 16.51
N LEU A 117 11.72 6.83 16.31
CA LEU A 117 11.47 5.88 17.38
C LEU A 117 12.73 5.68 18.25
N LYS A 118 13.90 5.52 17.64
CA LYS A 118 15.19 5.45 18.38
C LYS A 118 15.44 6.70 19.23
N ASN A 119 15.18 7.90 18.68
CA ASN A 119 15.38 9.16 19.40
C ASN A 119 14.46 9.30 20.61
N VAL A 120 13.18 8.95 20.46
CA VAL A 120 12.18 9.04 21.53
C VAL A 120 12.48 8.02 22.63
N SER A 121 12.82 6.78 22.26
CA SER A 121 13.14 5.71 23.21
C SER A 121 14.41 6.00 24.01
N ALA A 122 15.45 6.53 23.36
CA ALA A 122 16.68 6.93 24.08
C ALA A 122 16.47 8.04 25.11
N ARG A 123 15.42 8.85 24.94
CA ARG A 123 15.05 9.93 25.88
C ARG A 123 14.00 9.50 26.90
N GLN A 124 13.40 8.33 26.72
CA GLN A 124 12.23 7.86 27.50
C GLN A 124 11.09 8.90 27.51
N ALA A 125 10.86 9.53 26.35
CA ALA A 125 10.05 10.73 26.24
C ALA A 125 8.63 10.51 25.67
N ASN A 126 8.27 9.27 25.33
CA ASN A 126 6.96 8.96 24.75
C ASN A 126 5.91 8.62 25.81
N SER A 127 4.70 9.17 25.64
CA SER A 127 3.56 8.88 26.51
C SER A 127 2.91 7.52 26.20
N LEU A 128 2.90 7.13 24.92
CA LEU A 128 2.34 5.88 24.41
C LEU A 128 3.45 4.95 23.94
N PRO A 129 3.29 3.63 24.09
CA PRO A 129 4.18 2.67 23.45
C PRO A 129 4.03 2.76 21.93
N VAL A 130 5.11 2.49 21.20
CA VAL A 130 5.15 2.56 19.75
C VAL A 130 5.54 1.19 19.20
N ASP A 131 4.71 0.69 18.28
CA ASP A 131 4.98 -0.52 17.50
C ASP A 131 5.13 -0.12 16.03
N LEU A 132 6.31 -0.37 15.44
CA LEU A 132 6.61 -0.10 14.05
C LEU A 132 6.69 -1.42 13.28
N LEU A 133 5.78 -1.61 12.33
CA LEU A 133 5.75 -2.76 11.43
C LEU A 133 6.41 -2.41 10.11
N PHE A 134 7.40 -3.21 9.72
CA PHE A 134 7.97 -3.20 8.39
C PHE A 134 7.41 -4.37 7.59
N VAL A 135 6.59 -4.06 6.60
CA VAL A 135 5.82 -5.00 5.79
C VAL A 135 6.65 -5.42 4.58
N PRO A 136 6.64 -6.69 4.16
CA PRO A 136 7.46 -7.19 3.05
C PRO A 136 6.72 -7.29 1.71
N ASP A 137 5.41 -6.99 1.65
CA ASP A 137 4.53 -7.28 0.51
C ASP A 137 3.49 -6.17 0.23
N GLU A 138 3.80 -4.92 0.60
CA GLU A 138 2.91 -3.78 0.39
C GLU A 138 2.61 -3.56 -1.09
N GLU A 139 3.64 -3.55 -1.92
CA GLU A 139 3.60 -3.25 -3.35
C GLU A 139 2.82 -4.30 -4.19
N ILE A 140 2.57 -5.46 -3.59
CA ILE A 140 1.73 -6.52 -4.18
C ILE A 140 0.40 -6.71 -3.44
N GLY A 141 0.05 -5.76 -2.55
CA GLY A 141 -1.27 -5.68 -1.91
C GLY A 141 -1.38 -6.29 -0.53
N SER A 142 -0.27 -6.55 0.17
CA SER A 142 -0.18 -7.01 1.58
C SER A 142 -1.00 -8.27 1.88
N ALA A 143 -1.10 -9.18 0.90
CA ALA A 143 -1.96 -10.35 1.05
C ALA A 143 -1.52 -11.27 2.21
N LYS A 144 -0.22 -11.32 2.51
CA LYS A 144 0.33 -12.11 3.61
C LYS A 144 0.39 -11.33 4.92
N SER A 145 0.63 -10.01 4.87
CA SER A 145 0.78 -9.15 6.04
C SER A 145 -0.54 -8.62 6.60
N ARG A 146 -1.59 -8.56 5.78
CA ARG A 146 -2.88 -7.93 6.14
C ARG A 146 -3.39 -8.32 7.53
N SER A 147 -3.46 -9.60 7.82
CA SER A 147 -3.98 -10.09 9.10
C SER A 147 -3.13 -9.64 10.30
N LEU A 148 -1.82 -9.47 10.11
CA LEU A 148 -0.90 -8.98 11.14
C LEU A 148 -1.04 -7.47 11.34
N ILE A 149 -1.22 -6.71 10.27
CA ILE A 149 -1.52 -5.28 10.33
C ILE A 149 -2.84 -5.06 11.07
N GLU A 150 -3.90 -5.78 10.67
CA GLU A 150 -5.22 -5.71 11.32
C GLU A 150 -5.14 -6.11 12.80
N ASN A 151 -4.37 -7.14 13.16
CA ASN A 151 -4.16 -7.54 14.55
C ASN A 151 -3.43 -6.47 15.36
N ALA A 152 -2.38 -5.85 14.82
CA ALA A 152 -1.67 -4.74 15.46
C ALA A 152 -2.58 -3.52 15.64
N ALA A 153 -3.42 -3.22 14.63
CA ALA A 153 -4.37 -2.11 14.65
C ALA A 153 -5.42 -2.22 15.77
N ARG A 154 -5.79 -3.43 16.21
CA ARG A 154 -6.74 -3.63 17.32
C ARG A 154 -6.27 -3.03 18.64
N ASN A 155 -4.97 -2.93 18.84
CA ASN A 155 -4.38 -2.33 20.03
C ASN A 155 -3.71 -0.97 19.72
N ALA A 156 -4.10 -0.32 18.63
CA ALA A 156 -3.58 0.98 18.26
C ALA A 156 -4.57 2.09 18.62
N ARG A 157 -4.06 3.13 19.29
CA ARG A 157 -4.79 4.37 19.52
C ARG A 157 -4.72 5.28 18.28
N TYR A 158 -3.58 5.25 17.59
CA TYR A 158 -3.30 5.97 16.36
C TYR A 158 -2.51 5.09 15.39
N ALA A 159 -2.70 5.30 14.11
CA ALA A 159 -1.87 4.71 13.06
C ALA A 159 -1.19 5.79 12.23
N LEU A 160 0.11 5.67 12.03
CA LEU A 160 0.93 6.60 11.26
C LEU A 160 1.64 5.84 10.15
N VAL A 161 1.52 6.29 8.91
CA VAL A 161 2.07 5.56 7.76
C VAL A 161 3.18 6.38 7.11
N GLY A 162 4.35 5.76 6.99
CA GLY A 162 5.56 6.40 6.47
C GLY A 162 5.65 6.48 4.94
N GLU A 163 4.54 6.26 4.21
CA GLU A 163 4.43 6.43 2.77
C GLU A 163 4.94 7.80 2.29
N PRO A 164 5.35 7.90 1.02
CA PRO A 164 5.78 9.17 0.43
C PRO A 164 4.79 10.30 0.62
N ALA A 165 5.27 11.47 1.01
CA ALA A 165 4.45 12.68 1.02
C ALA A 165 3.95 13.00 -0.39
N ARG A 166 2.72 13.49 -0.50
CA ARG A 166 2.17 13.96 -1.78
C ARG A 166 2.79 15.29 -2.17
N ALA A 167 2.55 15.72 -3.42
CA ALA A 167 3.05 16.97 -3.94
C ALA A 167 2.84 18.14 -2.94
N GLY A 168 3.87 18.96 -2.73
CA GLY A 168 3.85 19.99 -1.69
C GLY A 168 4.19 19.49 -0.28
N GLY A 169 4.54 18.22 -0.10
CA GLY A 169 4.81 17.62 1.22
C GLY A 169 3.55 17.28 2.02
N HIS A 170 2.41 17.15 1.34
CA HIS A 170 1.11 16.93 1.96
C HIS A 170 0.94 15.49 2.48
N CYS A 171 0.21 15.33 3.59
CA CYS A 171 -0.20 14.02 4.10
C CYS A 171 -1.49 13.53 3.43
N VAL A 172 -1.85 12.29 3.70
CA VAL A 172 -3.04 11.64 3.17
C VAL A 172 -3.97 11.27 4.33
N THR A 173 -5.24 11.64 4.22
CA THR A 173 -6.30 11.36 5.20
C THR A 173 -7.46 10.57 4.60
N ALA A 174 -7.40 10.29 3.29
CA ALA A 174 -8.39 9.50 2.58
C ALA A 174 -7.77 8.83 1.35
N ARG A 175 -8.09 7.55 1.13
CA ARG A 175 -7.68 6.76 -0.04
C ARG A 175 -8.85 5.95 -0.56
N LYS A 176 -8.95 5.78 -1.87
CA LYS A 176 -9.93 4.83 -2.42
C LYS A 176 -9.59 3.40 -1.99
N GLY A 177 -10.63 2.60 -1.78
CA GLY A 177 -10.51 1.16 -1.70
C GLY A 177 -10.27 0.55 -3.07
N ILE A 178 -9.66 -0.62 -3.10
CA ILE A 178 -9.35 -1.39 -4.31
C ILE A 178 -10.06 -2.74 -4.23
N GLY A 179 -10.90 -3.02 -5.22
CA GLY A 179 -11.48 -4.34 -5.40
C GLY A 179 -11.03 -4.99 -6.69
N ALA A 180 -11.18 -6.29 -6.77
CA ALA A 180 -10.87 -7.09 -7.94
C ALA A 180 -12.07 -7.95 -8.35
N LEU A 181 -12.16 -8.22 -9.63
CA LEU A 181 -13.14 -9.12 -10.22
C LEU A 181 -12.43 -10.11 -11.15
N ARG A 182 -12.79 -11.38 -11.03
CA ARG A 182 -12.58 -12.40 -12.06
C ARG A 182 -13.93 -12.90 -12.52
N LEU A 183 -14.15 -12.91 -13.83
CA LEU A 183 -15.37 -13.42 -14.42
C LEU A 183 -15.00 -14.42 -15.51
N GLN A 184 -15.63 -15.60 -15.47
CA GLN A 184 -15.50 -16.64 -16.48
C GLN A 184 -16.85 -16.88 -17.11
N ALA A 185 -16.90 -16.93 -18.46
CA ALA A 185 -18.06 -17.32 -19.23
C ALA A 185 -17.88 -18.76 -19.74
N HIS A 186 -18.86 -19.60 -19.49
CA HIS A 186 -18.90 -21.01 -19.89
C HIS A 186 -20.05 -21.20 -20.90
N GLY A 187 -19.69 -21.42 -22.14
CA GLY A 187 -20.59 -21.67 -23.27
C GLY A 187 -20.55 -23.10 -23.76
N CYS A 188 -20.64 -23.31 -25.06
CA CYS A 188 -20.60 -24.62 -25.71
C CYS A 188 -19.80 -24.57 -27.01
N ALA A 189 -18.80 -25.44 -27.15
CA ALA A 189 -18.01 -25.52 -28.38
C ALA A 189 -18.81 -26.14 -29.52
N ALA A 190 -18.57 -25.65 -30.74
CA ALA A 190 -19.11 -26.21 -31.96
C ALA A 190 -18.22 -25.87 -33.17
N HIS A 191 -18.29 -26.62 -34.24
CA HIS A 191 -17.60 -26.27 -35.48
C HIS A 191 -18.23 -25.01 -36.10
N ALA A 192 -17.47 -23.93 -36.21
CA ALA A 192 -17.98 -22.61 -36.57
C ALA A 192 -18.65 -22.56 -37.95
N GLY A 193 -18.24 -23.41 -38.92
CA GLY A 193 -18.81 -23.46 -40.24
C GLY A 193 -19.92 -24.50 -40.45
N LEU A 194 -19.92 -25.60 -39.69
CA LEU A 194 -20.85 -26.73 -39.88
C LEU A 194 -22.01 -26.73 -38.89
N GLN A 195 -21.74 -26.41 -37.64
CA GLN A 195 -22.68 -26.56 -36.51
C GLN A 195 -22.73 -25.32 -35.64
N HIS A 196 -22.53 -24.14 -36.19
CA HIS A 196 -22.49 -22.88 -35.47
C HIS A 196 -23.70 -22.68 -34.54
N HIS A 197 -24.89 -23.08 -34.97
CA HIS A 197 -26.15 -22.96 -34.23
C HIS A 197 -26.21 -23.79 -32.94
N LEU A 198 -25.35 -24.81 -32.80
CA LEU A 198 -25.23 -25.64 -31.60
C LEU A 198 -24.28 -25.01 -30.59
N GLY A 199 -23.41 -24.09 -31.03
CA GLY A 199 -22.44 -23.42 -30.16
C GLY A 199 -23.06 -22.33 -29.29
N ARG A 200 -22.41 -22.06 -28.17
CA ARG A 200 -22.68 -20.91 -27.26
C ARG A 200 -21.38 -20.16 -27.05
N ASN A 201 -21.25 -19.03 -27.70
CA ASN A 201 -20.00 -18.29 -27.80
C ASN A 201 -19.70 -17.52 -26.52
N ALA A 202 -18.74 -18.01 -25.74
CA ALA A 202 -18.32 -17.40 -24.48
C ALA A 202 -17.62 -16.04 -24.68
N ILE A 203 -16.90 -15.82 -25.80
CA ILE A 203 -16.28 -14.51 -26.10
C ILE A 203 -17.36 -13.47 -26.38
N ARG A 204 -18.44 -13.83 -27.11
CA ARG A 204 -19.57 -12.92 -27.34
C ARG A 204 -20.20 -12.51 -25.99
N GLU A 205 -20.42 -13.48 -25.10
CA GLU A 205 -20.92 -13.19 -23.76
C GLU A 205 -20.00 -12.22 -23.02
N LEU A 206 -18.70 -12.51 -23.06
CA LEU A 206 -17.72 -11.66 -22.36
C LEU A 206 -17.73 -10.22 -22.91
N ALA A 207 -17.93 -10.04 -24.20
CA ALA A 207 -18.04 -8.70 -24.80
C ALA A 207 -19.23 -7.90 -24.21
N HIS A 208 -20.38 -8.55 -23.97
CA HIS A 208 -21.51 -7.92 -23.25
C HIS A 208 -21.15 -7.56 -21.82
N GLN A 209 -20.47 -8.46 -21.12
CA GLN A 209 -20.07 -8.22 -19.74
C GLN A 209 -19.01 -7.11 -19.62
N VAL A 210 -18.05 -7.01 -20.56
CA VAL A 210 -17.09 -5.90 -20.60
C VAL A 210 -17.81 -4.56 -20.68
N LEU A 211 -18.78 -4.41 -21.61
CA LEU A 211 -19.53 -3.17 -21.75
C LEU A 211 -20.36 -2.84 -20.51
N ALA A 212 -20.98 -3.85 -19.89
CA ALA A 212 -21.76 -3.67 -18.66
C ALA A 212 -20.88 -3.26 -17.47
N LEU A 213 -19.68 -3.83 -17.35
CA LEU A 213 -18.72 -3.54 -16.31
C LEU A 213 -18.16 -2.11 -16.46
N GLU A 214 -17.67 -1.73 -17.63
CA GLU A 214 -17.13 -0.39 -17.89
C GLU A 214 -18.19 0.71 -17.66
N ALA A 215 -19.46 0.43 -17.94
CA ALA A 215 -20.58 1.33 -17.66
C ALA A 215 -20.87 1.50 -16.14
N MET A 216 -20.22 0.74 -15.25
CA MET A 216 -20.33 0.95 -13.81
C MET A 216 -19.43 2.10 -13.32
N THR A 217 -18.51 2.61 -14.13
CA THR A 217 -17.70 3.77 -13.80
C THR A 217 -18.58 5.00 -13.62
N ASP A 218 -18.41 5.68 -12.48
CA ASP A 218 -19.11 6.90 -12.09
C ASP A 218 -18.12 7.90 -11.51
N TYR A 219 -17.67 8.83 -12.33
CA TYR A 219 -16.71 9.85 -11.92
C TYR A 219 -17.27 10.83 -10.89
N GLU A 220 -18.58 11.07 -10.88
CA GLU A 220 -19.21 11.98 -9.91
C GLU A 220 -19.19 11.38 -8.51
N GLN A 221 -19.45 10.08 -8.40
CA GLN A 221 -19.31 9.35 -7.15
C GLN A 221 -17.87 8.88 -6.87
N GLY A 222 -16.95 9.13 -7.79
CA GLY A 222 -15.54 8.72 -7.67
C GLY A 222 -15.31 7.21 -7.83
N VAL A 223 -16.28 6.47 -8.37
CA VAL A 223 -16.15 5.04 -8.67
C VAL A 223 -15.49 4.86 -10.02
N THR A 224 -14.49 3.98 -10.11
CA THR A 224 -13.90 3.57 -11.38
C THR A 224 -13.84 2.06 -11.46
N LEU A 225 -14.18 1.51 -12.62
CA LEU A 225 -14.02 0.09 -12.94
C LEU A 225 -13.27 -0.01 -14.26
N ASN A 226 -12.26 -0.87 -14.31
CA ASN A 226 -11.44 -1.08 -15.48
C ASN A 226 -11.28 -2.58 -15.74
N VAL A 227 -11.70 -3.02 -16.93
CA VAL A 227 -11.43 -4.37 -17.43
C VAL A 227 -10.03 -4.39 -18.04
N GLY A 228 -9.04 -4.84 -17.25
CA GLY A 228 -7.64 -4.78 -17.64
C GLY A 228 -7.16 -5.98 -18.45
N ARG A 229 -7.89 -7.11 -18.43
CA ARG A 229 -7.50 -8.34 -19.13
C ARG A 229 -8.72 -9.11 -19.63
N VAL A 230 -8.63 -9.61 -20.88
CA VAL A 230 -9.62 -10.49 -21.51
C VAL A 230 -8.87 -11.59 -22.24
N GLU A 231 -9.34 -12.84 -22.09
CA GLU A 231 -8.79 -13.99 -22.81
C GLU A 231 -9.90 -14.99 -23.16
N GLY A 232 -9.74 -15.76 -24.25
CA GLY A 232 -10.72 -16.79 -24.61
C GLY A 232 -10.52 -17.39 -25.99
N GLY A 233 -11.18 -18.54 -26.20
CA GLY A 233 -11.12 -19.30 -27.45
C GLY A 233 -9.84 -20.08 -27.65
N THR A 234 -9.89 -21.05 -28.58
CA THR A 234 -8.77 -21.94 -28.93
C THR A 234 -8.42 -21.89 -30.41
N GLY A 235 -9.33 -21.40 -31.27
CA GLY A 235 -9.12 -21.32 -32.72
C GLY A 235 -10.29 -20.64 -33.41
N THR A 236 -10.04 -20.07 -34.60
CA THR A 236 -11.01 -19.28 -35.34
C THR A 236 -12.15 -20.13 -35.99
N ASN A 237 -11.97 -21.42 -36.13
CA ASN A 237 -12.95 -22.36 -36.67
C ASN A 237 -13.76 -23.10 -35.59
N VAL A 238 -13.63 -22.72 -34.32
CA VAL A 238 -14.37 -23.28 -33.19
C VAL A 238 -15.14 -22.18 -32.49
N VAL A 239 -16.45 -22.38 -32.23
CA VAL A 239 -17.20 -21.49 -31.33
C VAL A 239 -16.61 -21.64 -29.93
N PRO A 240 -16.09 -20.57 -29.30
CA PRO A 240 -15.40 -20.68 -28.02
C PRO A 240 -16.39 -21.01 -26.90
N ASP A 241 -16.07 -22.06 -26.14
CA ASP A 241 -16.83 -22.49 -24.97
C ASP A 241 -16.35 -21.88 -23.66
N ARG A 242 -15.19 -21.20 -23.67
CA ARG A 242 -14.62 -20.54 -22.48
C ARG A 242 -14.02 -19.20 -22.84
N ALA A 243 -14.27 -18.22 -21.99
CA ALA A 243 -13.60 -16.94 -21.98
C ALA A 243 -13.55 -16.39 -20.56
N ALA A 244 -12.55 -15.58 -20.25
CA ALA A 244 -12.35 -15.00 -18.93
C ALA A 244 -11.93 -13.53 -19.01
N LEU A 245 -12.27 -12.73 -18.00
CA LEU A 245 -11.76 -11.39 -17.81
C LEU A 245 -11.28 -11.20 -16.38
N ALA A 246 -10.39 -10.22 -16.20
CA ALA A 246 -10.02 -9.67 -14.91
C ALA A 246 -10.19 -8.15 -14.94
N ALA A 247 -10.80 -7.64 -13.86
CA ALA A 247 -11.06 -6.21 -13.70
C ALA A 247 -10.64 -5.75 -12.30
N GLU A 248 -10.37 -4.46 -12.19
CA GLU A 248 -10.16 -3.76 -10.94
C GLU A 248 -11.20 -2.65 -10.79
N PHE A 249 -11.68 -2.42 -9.58
CA PHE A 249 -12.52 -1.27 -9.28
C PHE A 249 -11.97 -0.48 -8.10
N ARG A 250 -12.20 0.83 -8.09
CA ARG A 250 -11.81 1.73 -7.00
C ARG A 250 -13.01 2.52 -6.52
N VAL A 251 -13.14 2.60 -5.20
CA VAL A 251 -14.31 3.19 -4.55
C VAL A 251 -13.89 4.05 -3.35
N PRO A 252 -14.50 5.25 -3.17
CA PRO A 252 -14.13 6.16 -2.10
C PRO A 252 -14.66 5.77 -0.73
N THR A 253 -15.77 5.01 -0.64
CA THR A 253 -16.44 4.67 0.62
C THR A 253 -16.81 3.19 0.70
N GLN A 254 -16.98 2.70 1.92
CA GLN A 254 -17.39 1.32 2.19
C GLN A 254 -18.81 1.04 1.62
N ALA A 255 -19.71 2.00 1.72
CA ALA A 255 -21.07 1.88 1.17
C ALA A 255 -21.04 1.69 -0.37
N LEU A 256 -20.17 2.43 -1.07
CA LEU A 256 -19.97 2.26 -2.51
C LEU A 256 -19.27 0.93 -2.84
N ALA A 257 -18.34 0.46 -2.00
CA ALA A 257 -17.72 -0.86 -2.18
C ALA A 257 -18.77 -1.99 -2.11
N GLU A 258 -19.66 -1.94 -1.14
CA GLU A 258 -20.75 -2.89 -0.99
C GLU A 258 -21.74 -2.82 -2.15
N SER A 259 -22.11 -1.61 -2.59
CA SER A 259 -22.98 -1.38 -3.75
C SER A 259 -22.40 -1.94 -5.04
N VAL A 260 -21.13 -1.64 -5.33
CA VAL A 260 -20.42 -2.16 -6.51
C VAL A 260 -20.32 -3.67 -6.44
N HIS A 261 -19.93 -4.23 -5.29
CA HIS A 261 -19.84 -5.68 -5.10
C HIS A 261 -21.19 -6.36 -5.34
N ALA A 262 -22.29 -5.82 -4.80
CA ALA A 262 -23.63 -6.37 -5.02
C ALA A 262 -24.02 -6.35 -6.51
N ARG A 263 -23.71 -5.27 -7.24
CA ARG A 263 -23.96 -5.17 -8.70
C ARG A 263 -23.12 -6.19 -9.48
N LEU A 264 -21.87 -6.40 -9.11
CA LEU A 264 -21.00 -7.40 -9.74
C LEU A 264 -21.53 -8.82 -9.52
N MET A 265 -21.98 -9.14 -8.33
CA MET A 265 -22.54 -10.46 -8.02
C MET A 265 -23.93 -10.71 -8.63
N ALA A 266 -24.62 -9.65 -9.06
CA ALA A 266 -25.92 -9.72 -9.74
C ALA A 266 -25.83 -9.73 -11.27
N LEU A 267 -24.62 -9.82 -11.84
CA LEU A 267 -24.47 -9.95 -13.28
C LEU A 267 -25.08 -11.25 -13.79
N GLU A 268 -25.89 -11.14 -14.84
CA GLU A 268 -26.54 -12.27 -15.49
C GLU A 268 -26.02 -12.45 -16.93
N PRO A 269 -26.02 -13.66 -17.47
CA PRO A 269 -25.62 -13.88 -18.86
C PRO A 269 -26.63 -13.27 -19.83
N CYS A 270 -26.11 -12.57 -20.84
CA CYS A 270 -26.90 -12.04 -21.96
C CYS A 270 -27.12 -13.10 -23.06
N THR A 271 -26.23 -14.09 -23.17
CA THR A 271 -26.31 -15.16 -24.16
C THR A 271 -27.04 -16.37 -23.55
N PRO A 272 -28.16 -16.86 -24.21
CA PRO A 272 -28.84 -18.04 -23.69
C PRO A 272 -27.92 -19.25 -23.51
N ASP A 273 -28.17 -20.03 -22.47
CA ASP A 273 -27.42 -21.24 -22.12
C ASP A 273 -25.91 -21.04 -21.84
N VAL A 274 -25.47 -19.80 -21.65
CA VAL A 274 -24.15 -19.48 -21.12
C VAL A 274 -24.26 -19.34 -19.60
N ARG A 275 -23.24 -19.79 -18.88
CA ARG A 275 -23.13 -19.62 -17.43
C ARG A 275 -21.97 -18.70 -17.10
N LEU A 276 -22.18 -17.79 -16.17
CA LEU A 276 -21.12 -16.96 -15.59
C LEU A 276 -20.65 -17.55 -14.26
N GLN A 277 -19.35 -17.51 -14.05
CA GLN A 277 -18.72 -17.69 -12.74
C GLN A 277 -18.06 -16.38 -12.36
N ILE A 278 -18.50 -15.81 -11.24
CA ILE A 278 -18.09 -14.46 -10.79
C ILE A 278 -17.42 -14.63 -9.43
N ASP A 279 -16.22 -14.04 -9.32
CA ASP A 279 -15.45 -13.95 -8.10
C ASP A 279 -15.00 -12.48 -7.92
N ALA A 280 -15.60 -11.81 -6.95
CA ALA A 280 -15.34 -10.40 -6.67
C ALA A 280 -14.98 -10.23 -5.18
N TRP A 281 -13.89 -9.49 -4.91
CA TRP A 281 -13.43 -9.26 -3.54
C TRP A 281 -12.78 -7.90 -3.39
N LEU A 282 -12.74 -7.42 -2.14
CA LEU A 282 -12.05 -6.19 -1.77
C LEU A 282 -10.61 -6.51 -1.35
N LYS A 283 -9.64 -6.09 -2.14
CA LYS A 283 -8.20 -6.23 -1.83
C LYS A 283 -7.81 -5.30 -0.67
N ARG A 284 -8.19 -4.03 -0.77
CA ARG A 284 -7.99 -3.01 0.26
C ARG A 284 -9.30 -2.26 0.48
N PRO A 285 -9.79 -2.14 1.73
CA PRO A 285 -10.99 -1.36 2.02
C PRO A 285 -10.74 0.14 1.75
N PRO A 286 -11.78 0.97 1.58
CA PRO A 286 -11.62 2.41 1.55
C PRO A 286 -11.03 2.94 2.86
N TYR A 287 -10.18 3.94 2.74
CA TYR A 287 -9.70 4.73 3.86
C TYR A 287 -10.53 6.02 3.89
N GLU A 288 -11.55 6.03 4.71
CA GLU A 288 -12.44 7.17 4.87
C GLU A 288 -11.97 8.08 6.00
N LYS A 289 -12.03 9.39 5.76
CA LYS A 289 -11.67 10.40 6.76
C LYS A 289 -12.74 10.48 7.85
N THR A 290 -12.33 10.40 9.10
CA THR A 290 -13.21 10.46 10.27
C THR A 290 -12.98 11.74 11.10
N ALA A 291 -13.89 12.04 12.04
CA ALA A 291 -13.68 13.13 13.01
C ALA A 291 -12.37 12.93 13.81
N ALA A 292 -12.11 11.71 14.26
CA ALA A 292 -10.89 11.38 15.01
C ALA A 292 -9.61 11.53 14.16
N SER A 293 -9.68 11.23 12.84
CA SER A 293 -8.58 11.50 11.91
C SER A 293 -8.34 13.00 11.72
N ASN A 294 -9.41 13.84 11.77
CA ASN A 294 -9.26 15.30 11.74
C ASN A 294 -8.56 15.84 13.00
N GLU A 295 -8.91 15.29 14.17
CA GLU A 295 -8.25 15.67 15.43
C GLU A 295 -6.76 15.30 15.41
N LEU A 296 -6.44 14.10 14.92
CA LEU A 296 -5.05 13.64 14.75
C LEU A 296 -4.30 14.52 13.75
N LEU A 297 -4.94 14.91 12.63
CA LEU A 297 -4.35 15.83 11.65
C LEU A 297 -4.05 17.20 12.28
N ALA A 298 -4.97 17.75 13.05
CA ALA A 298 -4.74 19.04 13.72
C ALA A 298 -3.56 18.98 14.70
N GLN A 299 -3.41 17.88 15.45
CA GLN A 299 -2.23 17.66 16.28
C GLN A 299 -0.95 17.57 15.45
N ALA A 300 -0.97 16.76 14.38
CA ALA A 300 0.18 16.61 13.48
C ALA A 300 0.61 17.94 12.84
N GLN A 301 -0.33 18.81 12.48
CA GLN A 301 -0.06 20.15 11.95
C GLN A 301 0.71 21.02 12.95
N LEU A 302 0.39 20.95 14.25
CA LEU A 302 1.13 21.69 15.28
C LEU A 302 2.60 21.20 15.38
N HIS A 303 2.81 19.89 15.27
CA HIS A 303 4.16 19.30 15.30
C HIS A 303 4.95 19.60 14.03
N ALA A 304 4.31 19.61 12.87
CA ALA A 304 4.92 20.01 11.60
C ALA A 304 5.36 21.49 11.60
N ALA A 305 4.52 22.39 12.11
CA ALA A 305 4.86 23.79 12.26
C ALA A 305 6.09 23.99 13.17
N LYS A 306 6.18 23.27 14.30
CA LYS A 306 7.36 23.28 15.16
C LYS A 306 8.63 22.72 14.47
N ALA A 307 8.44 21.79 13.54
CA ALA A 307 9.52 21.22 12.73
C ALA A 307 9.90 22.09 11.51
N GLY A 308 9.25 23.23 11.30
CA GLY A 308 9.59 24.23 10.29
C GLY A 308 8.93 24.01 8.92
N PHE A 309 7.82 23.25 8.84
CA PHE A 309 7.04 23.12 7.61
C PHE A 309 5.53 23.10 7.87
N GLU A 310 4.77 23.43 6.84
CA GLU A 310 3.30 23.35 6.87
C GLU A 310 2.85 21.95 6.41
N LEU A 311 2.08 21.28 7.25
CA LEU A 311 1.47 19.99 6.89
C LEU A 311 0.02 20.24 6.43
N GLN A 312 -0.20 20.11 5.14
CA GLN A 312 -1.54 20.13 4.55
C GLN A 312 -1.97 18.71 4.19
N GLU A 313 -3.26 18.50 3.98
CA GLU A 313 -3.76 17.24 3.45
C GLU A 313 -3.89 17.30 1.93
N ALA A 314 -3.54 16.23 1.27
CA ALA A 314 -3.80 16.03 -0.15
C ALA A 314 -5.29 15.70 -0.38
N PRO A 315 -5.84 16.01 -1.56
CA PRO A 315 -7.11 15.43 -1.99
C PRO A 315 -7.09 13.91 -1.91
N MET A 316 -8.29 13.29 -1.78
CA MET A 316 -8.40 11.83 -1.77
C MET A 316 -7.62 11.21 -2.93
N THR A 317 -6.71 10.29 -2.61
CA THR A 317 -5.87 9.63 -3.62
C THR A 317 -6.51 8.34 -4.12
N GLY A 318 -6.31 8.04 -5.40
CA GLY A 318 -6.70 6.75 -6.00
C GLY A 318 -5.78 5.60 -5.61
N GLY A 319 -4.53 5.88 -5.20
CA GLY A 319 -3.58 4.86 -4.71
C GLY A 319 -3.92 4.45 -3.27
N ALA A 320 -3.86 3.16 -2.98
CA ALA A 320 -4.03 2.62 -1.64
C ALA A 320 -2.68 2.40 -0.95
N SER A 321 -2.71 2.15 0.35
CA SER A 321 -1.57 1.76 1.19
C SER A 321 -2.05 0.83 2.32
N ASP A 322 -1.16 0.41 3.18
CA ASP A 322 -1.52 -0.35 4.38
C ASP A 322 -2.34 0.47 5.39
N GLY A 323 -2.30 1.81 5.29
CA GLY A 323 -3.17 2.70 6.04
C GLY A 323 -4.68 2.48 5.77
N ASN A 324 -5.03 1.90 4.62
CA ASN A 324 -6.41 1.52 4.33
C ASN A 324 -6.95 0.49 5.34
N PHE A 325 -6.12 -0.46 5.78
CA PHE A 325 -6.56 -1.48 6.74
C PHE A 325 -6.82 -0.89 8.12
N THR A 326 -5.93 -0.02 8.61
CA THR A 326 -6.10 0.61 9.93
C THR A 326 -7.27 1.57 9.97
N ALA A 327 -7.43 2.39 8.92
CA ALA A 327 -8.55 3.33 8.80
C ALA A 327 -9.90 2.61 8.74
N ALA A 328 -10.00 1.52 7.96
CA ALA A 328 -11.22 0.71 7.86
C ALA A 328 -11.61 0.03 9.18
N MET A 329 -10.65 -0.17 10.09
CA MET A 329 -10.92 -0.65 11.46
C MET A 329 -11.33 0.45 12.43
N GLY A 330 -11.42 1.70 11.96
CA GLY A 330 -11.81 2.86 12.77
C GLY A 330 -10.65 3.47 13.57
N VAL A 331 -9.41 3.04 13.34
CA VAL A 331 -8.24 3.65 13.98
C VAL A 331 -7.94 4.99 13.32
N PRO A 332 -7.82 6.10 14.09
CA PRO A 332 -7.39 7.38 13.54
C PRO A 332 -6.04 7.22 12.85
N THR A 333 -6.03 7.40 11.53
CA THR A 333 -4.88 7.12 10.67
C THR A 333 -4.43 8.40 9.97
N LEU A 334 -3.12 8.63 9.88
CA LEU A 334 -2.47 9.59 8.98
C LEU A 334 -1.45 8.88 8.12
N ASP A 335 -1.48 9.16 6.84
CA ASP A 335 -0.64 8.53 5.84
C ASP A 335 0.12 9.59 5.02
N GLY A 336 1.10 9.18 4.20
CA GLY A 336 1.94 10.13 3.45
C GLY A 336 2.84 10.97 4.35
N LEU A 337 3.26 10.44 5.50
CA LEU A 337 4.09 11.15 6.47
C LEU A 337 5.59 11.05 6.18
N GLY A 338 5.97 10.32 5.15
CA GLY A 338 7.36 10.13 4.72
C GLY A 338 7.98 11.40 4.12
N VAL A 339 9.06 11.21 3.42
CA VAL A 339 9.85 12.29 2.81
C VAL A 339 9.15 12.92 1.62
N ALA A 340 9.54 14.15 1.26
CA ALA A 340 9.13 14.78 0.01
C ALA A 340 10.00 14.28 -1.14
N GLY A 341 9.41 14.14 -2.31
CA GLY A 341 10.07 13.64 -3.52
C GLY A 341 9.08 13.47 -4.65
N ASP A 342 9.45 12.68 -5.65
CA ASP A 342 8.60 12.38 -6.80
C ASP A 342 9.08 11.12 -7.53
N GLY A 343 8.27 10.65 -8.48
CA GLY A 343 8.64 9.59 -9.41
C GLY A 343 8.55 8.18 -8.85
N ALA A 344 7.77 7.93 -7.78
CA ALA A 344 7.51 6.57 -7.30
C ALA A 344 7.18 5.63 -8.46
N HIS A 345 7.70 4.38 -8.43
CA HIS A 345 7.53 3.35 -9.46
C HIS A 345 8.17 3.67 -10.82
N THR A 346 9.03 4.67 -10.91
CA THR A 346 9.72 5.04 -12.16
C THR A 346 11.25 5.05 -12.02
N ALA A 347 11.96 5.11 -13.16
CA ALA A 347 13.41 5.31 -13.16
C ALA A 347 13.86 6.72 -12.70
N HIS A 348 12.92 7.63 -12.50
CA HIS A 348 13.18 9.00 -12.02
C HIS A 348 12.86 9.19 -10.54
N GLU A 349 12.58 8.10 -9.86
CA GLU A 349 12.29 8.09 -8.43
C GLU A 349 13.40 8.78 -7.64
N HIS A 350 12.99 9.76 -6.82
CA HIS A 350 13.92 10.50 -5.97
C HIS A 350 13.21 11.11 -4.77
N PHE A 351 13.96 11.33 -3.71
CA PHE A 351 13.51 12.14 -2.57
C PHE A 351 14.40 13.36 -2.36
N LEU A 352 13.93 14.33 -1.57
CA LEU A 352 14.63 15.58 -1.29
C LEU A 352 15.40 15.49 0.02
N VAL A 353 16.72 15.77 -0.01
CA VAL A 353 17.57 15.82 1.20
C VAL A 353 17.06 16.88 2.18
N SER A 354 16.60 18.02 1.68
CA SER A 354 16.05 19.11 2.50
C SER A 354 14.84 18.72 3.32
N SER A 355 14.10 17.67 2.91
CA SER A 355 12.95 17.17 3.66
C SER A 355 13.33 16.30 4.87
N LEU A 356 14.52 15.70 4.91
CA LEU A 356 14.93 14.74 5.92
C LEU A 356 14.92 15.32 7.34
N GLY A 357 15.57 16.45 7.52
CA GLY A 357 15.67 17.10 8.85
C GLY A 357 14.30 17.47 9.41
N PRO A 358 13.49 18.27 8.68
CA PRO A 358 12.12 18.60 9.11
C PRO A 358 11.23 17.37 9.37
N ARG A 359 11.28 16.35 8.51
CA ARG A 359 10.50 15.12 8.69
C ARG A 359 10.95 14.34 9.93
N LEU A 360 12.25 14.22 10.18
CA LEU A 360 12.74 13.55 11.39
C LEU A 360 12.33 14.32 12.67
N ALA A 361 12.41 15.65 12.65
CA ALA A 361 11.96 16.48 13.77
C ALA A 361 10.45 16.32 14.01
N PHE A 362 9.66 16.35 12.94
CA PHE A 362 8.22 16.13 12.97
C PHE A 362 7.86 14.76 13.57
N TRP A 363 8.40 13.67 13.01
CA TRP A 363 8.14 12.32 13.48
C TRP A 363 8.53 12.15 14.95
N THR A 364 9.72 12.66 15.34
CA THR A 364 10.18 12.59 16.73
C THR A 364 9.20 13.32 17.65
N SER A 365 8.81 14.56 17.29
CA SER A 365 7.87 15.35 18.09
C SER A 365 6.47 14.72 18.15
N LEU A 366 5.99 14.12 17.08
CA LEU A 366 4.70 13.45 17.03
C LEU A 366 4.68 12.21 17.94
N LEU A 367 5.68 11.32 17.85
CA LEU A 367 5.78 10.13 18.70
C LEU A 367 5.99 10.47 20.18
N GLU A 368 6.63 11.60 20.48
CA GLU A 368 6.89 12.07 21.84
C GLU A 368 5.62 12.60 22.54
N HIS A 369 4.70 13.23 21.81
CA HIS A 369 3.61 14.01 22.40
C HIS A 369 2.20 13.46 22.13
N LEU A 370 2.01 12.53 21.22
CA LEU A 370 0.72 11.84 21.07
C LEU A 370 0.42 11.05 22.37
N SER A 371 -0.79 11.28 22.92
CA SER A 371 -1.18 10.76 24.22
C SER A 371 -2.63 10.21 24.20
#